data_fa0bcef83d2c31bfaa24113d01f1e2bf
#
_entry.id   fa0bcef83d2c31bfaa24113d01f1e2bf
#
_cell.length_a   1.000
_cell.length_b   1.000
_cell.length_c   1.000
_cell.angle_alpha   90.00
_cell.angle_beta   90.00
_cell.angle_gamma   90.00
#
_symmetry.space_group_name_H-M   'P 1'
#
loop_
_entity.id
_entity.type
_entity.pdbx_description
1 polymer ?
#
loop_
_entity_poly.entity_id
_entity_poly.type
_entity_poly.pdbx_seq_one_letter_code
_entity_poly.pdbx_strand_id
1 'polypeptide(L)'
;EEIVATCDYVKGYLRSEKTMYLAFDEWNVHAQPEKRHRDFEVGSPIDWCYFTMEDTLLFGSLGLAILRHADRVKISCQSLLVNTIPLILTDAKGQAWRNPTYYVMQHLSKYAKGQVLEQQIICPVYDCEKIKNVPYVDSVIVDNGNQLTIFLINRTNEQQKITIEHDFNLLDQGEHYTLTSSDLLDKNTREEPEKIKPEINYFSIEKHDELNVGIEKYSWNVIRIKKM
;
A
#
# COMPACT_ATOMS: atom_id res chain seq x y z
N GLU A 1 6.27 -13.95 5.72
CA GLU A 1 6.20 -15.44 5.84
C GLU A 1 7.24 -15.98 6.80
N GLU A 2 8.53 -15.67 6.67
CA GLU A 2 9.62 -16.21 7.49
C GLU A 2 9.41 -16.04 9.00
N ILE A 3 8.98 -14.86 9.45
CA ILE A 3 8.73 -14.59 10.87
C ILE A 3 7.58 -15.47 11.39
N VAL A 4 6.52 -15.61 10.61
CA VAL A 4 5.38 -16.49 10.96
C VAL A 4 5.84 -17.94 11.06
N ALA A 5 6.59 -18.40 10.05
CA ALA A 5 7.15 -19.77 10.03
C ALA A 5 8.06 -20.03 11.23
N THR A 6 8.89 -19.05 11.61
CA THR A 6 9.74 -19.14 12.79
C THR A 6 8.92 -19.26 14.08
N CYS A 7 7.87 -18.46 14.23
CA CYS A 7 6.96 -18.56 15.38
C CYS A 7 6.30 -19.94 15.47
N ASP A 8 5.88 -20.50 14.34
CA ASP A 8 5.20 -21.79 14.28
C ASP A 8 6.18 -22.95 14.51
N TYR A 9 7.42 -22.84 14.02
CA TYR A 9 8.48 -23.78 14.36
C TYR A 9 8.73 -23.84 15.88
N VAL A 10 8.90 -22.68 16.54
CA VAL A 10 9.11 -22.61 17.98
C VAL A 10 7.91 -23.15 18.74
N LYS A 11 6.69 -22.84 18.31
CA LYS A 11 5.46 -23.40 18.87
C LYS A 11 5.48 -24.93 18.85
N GLY A 12 5.82 -25.52 17.70
CA GLY A 12 5.92 -26.98 17.54
C GLY A 12 7.02 -27.59 18.39
N TYR A 13 8.23 -26.97 18.41
CA TYR A 13 9.37 -27.42 19.19
C TYR A 13 9.07 -27.45 20.70
N LEU A 14 8.40 -26.43 21.21
CA LEU A 14 8.01 -26.31 22.62
C LEU A 14 6.70 -27.06 22.94
N ARG A 15 6.03 -27.67 21.97
CA ARG A 15 4.69 -28.28 22.09
C ARG A 15 3.69 -27.32 22.77
N SER A 16 3.77 -26.04 22.42
CA SER A 16 2.94 -24.97 22.99
C SER A 16 1.61 -24.87 22.26
N GLU A 17 0.52 -24.65 22.98
CA GLU A 17 -0.79 -24.34 22.39
C GLU A 17 -0.94 -22.87 22.02
N LYS A 18 -0.03 -21.99 22.48
CA LYS A 18 -0.07 -20.56 22.21
C LYS A 18 0.21 -20.26 20.74
N THR A 19 -0.56 -19.37 20.15
CA THR A 19 -0.25 -18.76 18.85
C THR A 19 0.42 -17.42 19.09
N MET A 20 1.63 -17.23 18.54
CA MET A 20 2.34 -15.98 18.58
C MET A 20 1.78 -15.04 17.51
N TYR A 21 1.25 -13.91 17.94
CA TYR A 21 0.90 -12.80 17.05
C TYR A 21 2.07 -11.84 16.88
N LEU A 22 2.06 -11.09 15.80
CA LEU A 22 3.12 -10.16 15.43
C LEU A 22 2.66 -8.71 15.61
N ALA A 23 3.56 -7.88 16.11
CA ALA A 23 3.48 -6.44 16.10
C ALA A 23 4.64 -5.92 15.26
N PHE A 24 4.34 -5.37 14.08
CA PHE A 24 5.29 -4.58 13.30
C PHE A 24 5.18 -3.14 13.79
N ASP A 25 5.92 -2.83 14.82
CA ASP A 25 5.91 -1.54 15.50
C ASP A 25 6.68 -0.45 14.75
N GLU A 26 7.56 -0.85 13.80
CA GLU A 26 8.20 0.05 12.85
C GLU A 26 8.38 -0.61 11.49
N TRP A 27 7.87 0.04 10.45
CA TRP A 27 8.17 -0.31 9.07
C TRP A 27 8.04 0.90 8.15
N ASN A 28 8.86 0.95 7.12
CA ASN A 28 8.83 1.97 6.07
C ASN A 28 9.65 1.53 4.86
N VAL A 29 9.61 2.33 3.80
CA VAL A 29 10.59 2.32 2.73
C VAL A 29 11.80 3.16 3.17
N HIS A 30 13.00 2.74 2.80
CA HIS A 30 14.21 3.50 3.08
C HIS A 30 14.61 4.31 1.85
N ALA A 31 14.47 5.63 1.92
CA ALA A 31 14.93 6.56 0.91
C ALA A 31 16.19 7.29 1.39
N GLN A 32 16.98 7.78 0.44
CA GLN A 32 18.14 8.60 0.77
C GLN A 32 17.68 9.95 1.35
N PRO A 33 18.21 10.38 2.50
CA PRO A 33 17.83 11.65 3.08
C PRO A 33 18.30 12.84 2.21
N GLU A 34 17.40 13.75 1.94
CA GLU A 34 17.70 15.03 1.23
C GLU A 34 18.56 15.95 2.10
N LYS A 35 18.39 15.87 3.41
CA LYS A 35 19.15 16.61 4.39
C LYS A 35 19.78 15.66 5.37
N ARG A 36 21.09 15.77 5.53
CA ARG A 36 21.84 14.96 6.48
C ARG A 36 21.89 15.65 7.83
N HIS A 37 21.83 14.85 8.88
CA HIS A 37 22.10 15.31 10.24
C HIS A 37 23.48 15.96 10.31
N ARG A 38 23.58 17.06 11.09
CA ARG A 38 24.82 17.75 11.42
C ARG A 38 24.95 17.77 12.93
N ASP A 39 26.05 17.27 13.42
CA ASP A 39 26.35 17.28 14.84
C ASP A 39 26.40 18.71 15.40
N PHE A 40 25.86 18.89 16.59
CA PHE A 40 25.83 20.19 17.31
C PHE A 40 25.02 21.31 16.61
N GLU A 41 24.25 21.00 15.58
CA GLU A 41 23.31 21.94 14.98
C GLU A 41 21.95 21.87 15.69
N VAL A 42 21.41 23.01 16.10
CA VAL A 42 20.08 23.06 16.74
C VAL A 42 19.01 22.71 15.73
N GLY A 43 18.22 21.66 16.05
CA GLY A 43 17.12 21.22 15.16
C GLY A 43 17.62 20.60 13.85
N SER A 44 18.81 19.98 13.85
CA SER A 44 19.34 19.28 12.68
C SER A 44 18.35 18.22 12.20
N PRO A 45 18.08 18.16 10.87
CA PRO A 45 17.16 17.17 10.33
C PRO A 45 17.71 15.74 10.49
N ILE A 46 16.82 14.80 10.84
CA ILE A 46 17.14 13.38 10.97
C ILE A 46 16.33 12.66 9.91
N ASP A 47 17.01 12.00 8.95
CA ASP A 47 16.39 11.22 7.86
C ASP A 47 15.21 11.95 7.17
N TRP A 48 15.37 13.26 6.99
CA TRP A 48 14.39 14.09 6.30
C TRP A 48 14.48 13.80 4.80
N CYS A 49 13.48 13.14 4.25
CA CYS A 49 13.49 12.68 2.87
C CYS A 49 12.15 12.90 2.16
N TYR A 50 12.22 12.99 0.85
CA TYR A 50 11.07 12.83 -0.03
C TYR A 50 10.93 11.37 -0.40
N PHE A 51 9.69 10.90 -0.48
CA PHE A 51 9.36 9.65 -1.13
C PHE A 51 8.83 9.92 -2.54
N THR A 52 9.32 9.13 -3.50
CA THR A 52 8.93 9.19 -4.90
C THR A 52 7.71 8.32 -5.17
N MET A 53 7.24 8.32 -6.42
CA MET A 53 6.19 7.38 -6.85
C MET A 53 6.67 5.94 -6.78
N GLU A 54 7.95 5.65 -7.09
CA GLU A 54 8.55 4.32 -6.94
C GLU A 54 8.52 3.86 -5.47
N ASP A 55 8.97 4.70 -4.55
CA ASP A 55 8.90 4.43 -3.10
C ASP A 55 7.46 4.17 -2.65
N THR A 56 6.51 4.89 -3.25
CA THR A 56 5.08 4.76 -2.94
C THR A 56 4.52 3.40 -3.35
N LEU A 57 4.91 2.88 -4.50
CA LEU A 57 4.53 1.54 -4.94
C LEU A 57 5.16 0.46 -4.05
N LEU A 58 6.42 0.64 -3.66
CA LEU A 58 7.08 -0.26 -2.72
C LEU A 58 6.40 -0.22 -1.34
N PHE A 59 6.09 0.97 -0.83
CA PHE A 59 5.36 1.15 0.42
C PHE A 59 4.00 0.45 0.38
N GLY A 60 3.26 0.59 -0.73
CA GLY A 60 2.01 -0.14 -0.97
C GLY A 60 2.20 -1.65 -0.95
N SER A 61 3.25 -2.16 -1.60
CA SER A 61 3.58 -3.60 -1.63
C SER A 61 3.85 -4.16 -0.24
N LEU A 62 4.56 -3.42 0.62
CA LEU A 62 4.77 -3.78 2.03
C LEU A 62 3.43 -3.81 2.80
N GLY A 63 2.57 -2.81 2.59
CA GLY A 63 1.23 -2.76 3.17
C GLY A 63 0.36 -3.96 2.76
N LEU A 64 0.36 -4.35 1.47
CA LEU A 64 -0.36 -5.53 1.00
C LEU A 64 0.21 -6.81 1.61
N ALA A 65 1.52 -6.93 1.74
CA ALA A 65 2.15 -8.08 2.39
C ALA A 65 1.73 -8.22 3.86
N ILE A 66 1.65 -7.10 4.58
CA ILE A 66 1.16 -7.07 5.98
C ILE A 66 -0.32 -7.48 6.05
N LEU A 67 -1.16 -6.97 5.15
CA LEU A 67 -2.58 -7.31 5.10
C LEU A 67 -2.82 -8.81 4.84
N ARG A 68 -2.06 -9.42 3.93
CA ARG A 68 -2.18 -10.88 3.65
C ARG A 68 -1.94 -11.74 4.88
N HIS A 69 -1.19 -11.23 5.84
CA HIS A 69 -0.91 -11.90 7.11
C HIS A 69 -1.68 -11.32 8.30
N ALA A 70 -2.85 -10.71 8.07
CA ALA A 70 -3.68 -10.10 9.11
C ALA A 70 -4.20 -11.12 10.15
N ASP A 71 -4.21 -12.40 9.82
CA ASP A 71 -4.44 -13.51 10.76
C ASP A 71 -3.39 -13.56 11.86
N ARG A 72 -2.13 -13.19 11.55
CA ARG A 72 -0.98 -13.24 12.45
C ARG A 72 -0.48 -11.86 12.86
N VAL A 73 -0.47 -10.88 11.96
CA VAL A 73 -0.05 -9.49 12.25
C VAL A 73 -1.23 -8.70 12.81
N LYS A 74 -1.18 -8.38 14.10
CA LYS A 74 -2.27 -7.69 14.80
C LYS A 74 -2.01 -6.20 15.02
N ILE A 75 -0.76 -5.77 14.93
CA ILE A 75 -0.35 -4.37 15.04
C ILE A 75 0.61 -4.07 13.88
N SER A 76 0.38 -2.95 13.23
CA SER A 76 1.24 -2.46 12.15
C SER A 76 1.35 -0.94 12.25
N CYS A 77 2.53 -0.45 12.56
CA CYS A 77 2.82 0.97 12.74
C CYS A 77 3.86 1.42 11.73
N GLN A 78 3.48 2.37 10.87
CA GLN A 78 4.44 3.00 9.98
C GLN A 78 5.33 3.95 10.79
N SER A 79 6.60 3.93 10.58
CA SER A 79 7.61 4.76 11.23
C SER A 79 8.18 5.78 10.23
N LEU A 80 8.21 7.05 10.49
CA LEU A 80 7.62 7.92 11.46
C LEU A 80 6.62 8.85 10.75
N LEU A 81 5.86 9.68 11.49
CA LEU A 81 4.78 10.43 10.85
C LEU A 81 5.25 11.74 10.22
N VAL A 82 6.10 12.52 10.91
CA VAL A 82 6.47 13.88 10.51
C VAL A 82 7.99 14.04 10.47
N ASN A 83 8.49 14.57 9.36
CA ASN A 83 9.85 15.02 9.11
C ASN A 83 10.99 13.99 9.18
N THR A 84 10.84 12.88 9.84
CA THR A 84 11.82 11.77 9.88
C THR A 84 11.24 10.59 9.16
N ILE A 85 11.82 10.14 8.04
CA ILE A 85 11.25 9.13 7.12
C ILE A 85 9.73 9.30 6.96
N PRO A 86 9.25 10.50 6.58
CA PRO A 86 7.93 10.98 6.98
C PRO A 86 6.83 10.68 5.98
N LEU A 87 5.59 10.54 6.46
CA LEU A 87 4.39 10.69 5.63
C LEU A 87 4.08 12.17 5.37
N ILE A 88 4.41 13.04 6.32
CA ILE A 88 4.14 14.49 6.27
C ILE A 88 5.45 15.24 6.46
N LEU A 89 5.71 16.18 5.58
CA LEU A 89 6.83 17.11 5.66
C LEU A 89 6.35 18.49 6.11
N THR A 90 7.17 19.17 6.90
CA THR A 90 6.92 20.56 7.32
C THR A 90 8.18 21.39 7.16
N ASP A 91 8.01 22.70 7.03
CA ASP A 91 9.11 23.64 7.05
C ASP A 91 9.07 24.57 8.30
N ALA A 92 10.14 25.30 8.50
CA ALA A 92 10.26 26.26 9.61
C ALA A 92 9.27 27.44 9.50
N LYS A 93 8.60 27.62 8.38
CA LYS A 93 7.60 28.67 8.14
C LYS A 93 6.17 28.21 8.42
N GLY A 94 6.00 26.95 8.85
CA GLY A 94 4.71 26.37 9.21
C GLY A 94 3.94 25.80 8.02
N GLN A 95 4.52 25.71 6.82
CA GLN A 95 3.90 25.00 5.71
C GLN A 95 4.07 23.49 5.90
N ALA A 96 3.03 22.71 5.58
CA ALA A 96 3.06 21.26 5.61
C ALA A 96 2.56 20.68 4.28
N TRP A 97 3.14 19.55 3.86
CA TRP A 97 2.70 18.81 2.67
C TRP A 97 2.88 17.32 2.88
N ARG A 98 2.23 16.52 2.04
CA ARG A 98 2.21 15.07 2.14
C ARG A 98 3.19 14.44 1.16
N ASN A 99 3.97 13.48 1.62
CA ASN A 99 4.61 12.54 0.70
C ASN A 99 3.54 11.65 0.03
N PRO A 100 3.75 11.13 -1.17
CA PRO A 100 2.77 10.26 -1.83
C PRO A 100 2.43 9.00 -1.02
N THR A 101 3.37 8.47 -0.24
CA THR A 101 3.19 7.35 0.71
C THR A 101 2.10 7.61 1.75
N TYR A 102 1.84 8.89 2.11
CA TYR A 102 0.74 9.29 2.98
C TYR A 102 -0.60 8.77 2.49
N TYR A 103 -0.87 8.88 1.19
CA TYR A 103 -2.15 8.47 0.64
C TYR A 103 -2.35 6.96 0.67
N VAL A 104 -1.29 6.20 0.46
CA VAL A 104 -1.32 4.74 0.62
C VAL A 104 -1.67 4.38 2.06
N MET A 105 -0.96 4.95 3.04
CA MET A 105 -1.23 4.70 4.46
C MET A 105 -2.64 5.14 4.86
N GLN A 106 -3.10 6.29 4.35
CA GLN A 106 -4.47 6.77 4.57
C GLN A 106 -5.51 5.77 4.04
N HIS A 107 -5.30 5.24 2.84
CA HIS A 107 -6.21 4.25 2.24
C HIS A 107 -6.21 2.94 3.04
N LEU A 108 -5.04 2.42 3.41
CA LEU A 108 -4.92 1.23 4.25
C LEU A 108 -5.62 1.42 5.60
N SER A 109 -5.31 2.50 6.31
CA SER A 109 -5.90 2.80 7.63
C SER A 109 -7.42 2.99 7.57
N LYS A 110 -7.92 3.60 6.50
CA LYS A 110 -9.34 3.96 6.37
C LYS A 110 -10.18 2.80 5.84
N TYR A 111 -9.65 2.03 4.90
CA TYR A 111 -10.42 1.09 4.10
C TYR A 111 -10.06 -0.39 4.31
N ALA A 112 -8.90 -0.73 4.88
CA ALA A 112 -8.54 -2.11 5.20
C ALA A 112 -9.16 -2.57 6.52
N LYS A 113 -10.48 -2.42 6.66
CA LYS A 113 -11.25 -2.83 7.85
C LYS A 113 -12.18 -3.95 7.45
N GLY A 114 -12.03 -5.11 8.06
CA GLY A 114 -12.82 -6.30 7.77
C GLY A 114 -11.97 -7.56 7.72
N GLN A 115 -12.38 -8.51 6.91
CA GLN A 115 -11.70 -9.76 6.68
C GLN A 115 -10.98 -9.74 5.35
N VAL A 116 -9.71 -10.13 5.34
CA VAL A 116 -8.95 -10.35 4.09
C VAL A 116 -9.46 -11.63 3.45
N LEU A 117 -9.80 -11.54 2.17
CA LEU A 117 -10.30 -12.68 1.40
C LEU A 117 -9.13 -13.43 0.75
N GLU A 118 -9.30 -14.75 0.65
CA GLU A 118 -8.42 -15.56 -0.19
C GLU A 118 -8.67 -15.21 -1.66
N GLN A 119 -7.59 -15.09 -2.44
CA GLN A 119 -7.65 -14.77 -3.85
C GLN A 119 -6.57 -15.49 -4.63
N GLN A 120 -6.82 -15.72 -5.90
CA GLN A 120 -5.83 -16.16 -6.86
C GLN A 120 -5.55 -15.03 -7.85
N ILE A 121 -4.28 -14.71 -8.06
CA ILE A 121 -3.85 -13.72 -9.04
C ILE A 121 -3.17 -14.44 -10.21
N ILE A 122 -3.68 -14.20 -11.42
CA ILE A 122 -3.11 -14.72 -12.65
C ILE A 122 -2.65 -13.50 -13.46
N CYS A 123 -1.36 -13.27 -13.51
CA CYS A 123 -0.78 -12.19 -14.28
C CYS A 123 0.63 -12.56 -14.74
N PRO A 124 1.20 -11.87 -15.75
CA PRO A 124 2.61 -11.99 -16.10
C PRO A 124 3.53 -11.69 -14.91
N VAL A 125 4.71 -12.26 -14.93
CA VAL A 125 5.75 -12.07 -13.92
C VAL A 125 7.05 -11.60 -14.57
N TYR A 126 7.92 -10.95 -13.80
CA TYR A 126 9.26 -10.60 -14.21
C TYR A 126 10.28 -11.02 -13.16
N ASP A 127 11.52 -11.12 -13.57
CA ASP A 127 12.64 -11.37 -12.68
C ASP A 127 13.41 -10.08 -12.45
N CYS A 128 13.78 -9.82 -11.21
CA CYS A 128 14.77 -8.82 -10.87
C CYS A 128 16.03 -9.50 -10.31
N GLU A 129 17.07 -8.73 -10.04
CA GLU A 129 18.41 -9.27 -9.72
C GLU A 129 18.40 -10.37 -8.64
N LYS A 130 17.61 -10.19 -7.59
CA LYS A 130 17.57 -11.08 -6.42
C LYS A 130 16.26 -11.82 -6.22
N ILE A 131 15.19 -11.40 -6.90
CA ILE A 131 13.84 -11.94 -6.70
C ILE A 131 13.31 -12.43 -8.05
N LYS A 132 12.79 -13.65 -8.04
CA LYS A 132 12.21 -14.30 -9.22
C LYS A 132 10.68 -14.26 -9.16
N ASN A 133 10.04 -14.31 -10.35
CA ASN A 133 8.59 -14.39 -10.50
C ASN A 133 7.84 -13.27 -9.78
N VAL A 134 8.33 -12.03 -9.87
CA VAL A 134 7.61 -10.86 -9.32
C VAL A 134 6.37 -10.60 -10.18
N PRO A 135 5.16 -10.60 -9.61
CA PRO A 135 3.95 -10.37 -10.38
C PRO A 135 3.87 -8.91 -10.87
N TYR A 136 3.38 -8.70 -12.09
CA TYR A 136 3.14 -7.37 -12.65
C TYR A 136 2.11 -6.60 -11.84
N VAL A 137 1.07 -7.28 -11.41
CA VAL A 137 0.00 -6.72 -10.58
C VAL A 137 -0.05 -7.49 -9.27
N ASP A 138 -0.25 -6.76 -8.19
CA ASP A 138 -0.44 -7.32 -6.86
C ASP A 138 -1.74 -6.79 -6.26
N SER A 139 -2.42 -7.58 -5.43
CA SER A 139 -3.67 -7.16 -4.83
C SER A 139 -3.94 -7.78 -3.46
N VAL A 140 -4.84 -7.15 -2.71
CA VAL A 140 -5.49 -7.69 -1.52
C VAL A 140 -6.94 -7.22 -1.52
N ILE A 141 -7.86 -8.13 -1.22
CA ILE A 141 -9.29 -7.83 -1.11
C ILE A 141 -9.72 -7.93 0.36
N VAL A 142 -10.44 -6.92 0.82
CA VAL A 142 -10.99 -6.86 2.18
C VAL A 142 -12.52 -6.74 2.12
N ASP A 143 -13.20 -7.61 2.82
CA ASP A 143 -14.65 -7.59 3.01
C ASP A 143 -15.00 -7.14 4.43
N ASN A 144 -15.77 -6.07 4.57
CA ASN A 144 -16.28 -5.62 5.87
C ASN A 144 -17.74 -6.02 6.14
N GLY A 145 -18.29 -6.91 5.32
CA GLY A 145 -19.69 -7.35 5.37
C GLY A 145 -20.62 -6.51 4.47
N ASN A 146 -20.42 -5.20 4.39
CA ASN A 146 -21.26 -4.29 3.60
C ASN A 146 -20.57 -3.77 2.33
N GLN A 147 -19.27 -3.93 2.23
CA GLN A 147 -18.47 -3.37 1.15
C GLN A 147 -17.22 -4.21 0.92
N LEU A 148 -16.90 -4.42 -0.34
CA LEU A 148 -15.59 -4.90 -0.78
C LEU A 148 -14.65 -3.71 -1.02
N THR A 149 -13.43 -3.84 -0.54
CA THR A 149 -12.32 -2.94 -0.86
C THR A 149 -11.21 -3.76 -1.49
N ILE A 150 -10.82 -3.40 -2.70
CA ILE A 150 -9.78 -4.06 -3.48
C ILE A 150 -8.61 -3.10 -3.60
N PHE A 151 -7.49 -3.46 -3.02
CA PHE A 151 -6.22 -2.75 -3.17
C PHE A 151 -5.44 -3.40 -4.29
N LEU A 152 -4.95 -2.60 -5.25
CA LEU A 152 -4.21 -3.07 -6.42
C LEU A 152 -2.96 -2.22 -6.64
N ILE A 153 -1.88 -2.87 -7.05
CA ILE A 153 -0.65 -2.21 -7.48
C ILE A 153 -0.33 -2.68 -8.89
N ASN A 154 -0.16 -1.73 -9.81
CA ASN A 154 0.44 -1.99 -11.12
C ASN A 154 1.91 -1.53 -11.08
N ARG A 155 2.83 -2.49 -11.21
CA ARG A 155 4.28 -2.24 -11.20
C ARG A 155 4.86 -2.00 -12.60
N THR A 156 4.01 -2.05 -13.63
CA THR A 156 4.47 -1.97 -15.02
C THR A 156 4.36 -0.55 -15.59
N ASN A 157 5.07 -0.30 -16.66
CA ASN A 157 5.01 0.95 -17.42
C ASN A 157 3.83 1.01 -18.40
N GLU A 158 2.91 0.06 -18.32
CA GLU A 158 1.74 -0.04 -19.17
C GLU A 158 0.46 -0.05 -18.33
N GLN A 159 -0.60 0.49 -18.89
CA GLN A 159 -1.95 0.32 -18.34
C GLN A 159 -2.33 -1.16 -18.37
N GLN A 160 -2.95 -1.65 -17.31
CA GLN A 160 -3.42 -3.03 -17.23
C GLN A 160 -4.95 -3.05 -17.16
N LYS A 161 -5.54 -4.03 -17.87
CA LYS A 161 -6.95 -4.35 -17.71
C LYS A 161 -7.09 -5.55 -16.77
N ILE A 162 -7.77 -5.34 -15.66
CA ILE A 162 -7.97 -6.33 -14.63
C ILE A 162 -9.40 -6.85 -14.70
N THR A 163 -9.54 -8.17 -14.73
CA THR A 163 -10.81 -8.86 -14.57
C THR A 163 -10.82 -9.54 -13.22
N ILE A 164 -11.85 -9.28 -12.42
CA ILE A 164 -12.06 -9.87 -11.10
C ILE A 164 -13.34 -10.69 -11.15
N GLU A 165 -13.20 -12.00 -11.11
CA GLU A 165 -14.30 -12.94 -11.00
C GLU A 165 -14.71 -13.09 -9.55
N HIS A 166 -15.99 -13.07 -9.24
CA HIS A 166 -16.52 -13.16 -7.89
C HIS A 166 -17.96 -13.64 -7.87
N ASP A 167 -18.42 -14.10 -6.71
CA ASP A 167 -19.78 -14.56 -6.42
C ASP A 167 -20.57 -13.62 -5.49
N PHE A 168 -20.09 -12.41 -5.28
CA PHE A 168 -20.76 -11.42 -4.43
C PHE A 168 -21.88 -10.69 -5.15
N ASN A 169 -22.98 -10.43 -4.45
CA ASN A 169 -24.01 -9.50 -4.91
C ASN A 169 -23.54 -8.07 -4.64
N LEU A 170 -23.11 -7.38 -5.68
CA LEU A 170 -22.60 -6.01 -5.61
C LEU A 170 -23.63 -5.02 -6.15
N LEU A 171 -23.61 -3.78 -5.64
CA LEU A 171 -24.33 -2.66 -6.24
C LEU A 171 -23.67 -2.26 -7.56
N ASP A 172 -24.48 -1.68 -8.46
CA ASP A 172 -24.09 -1.34 -9.84
C ASP A 172 -23.07 -0.20 -9.96
N GLN A 173 -22.60 0.34 -8.85
CA GLN A 173 -21.66 1.47 -8.83
C GLN A 173 -20.52 1.24 -7.83
N GLY A 174 -19.32 1.64 -8.24
CA GLY A 174 -18.11 1.61 -7.43
C GLY A 174 -17.33 2.91 -7.49
N GLU A 175 -16.44 3.07 -6.52
CA GLU A 175 -15.45 4.14 -6.43
C GLU A 175 -14.07 3.56 -6.78
N HIS A 176 -13.30 4.27 -7.59
CA HIS A 176 -11.93 3.90 -7.93
C HIS A 176 -11.00 5.07 -7.62
N TYR A 177 -10.15 4.89 -6.63
CA TYR A 177 -9.06 5.81 -6.28
C TYR A 177 -7.80 5.38 -7.02
N THR A 178 -7.20 6.28 -7.76
CA THR A 178 -5.94 6.04 -8.48
C THR A 178 -4.89 7.03 -8.01
N LEU A 179 -3.73 6.52 -7.62
CA LEU A 179 -2.54 7.29 -7.31
C LEU A 179 -1.44 6.86 -8.28
N THR A 180 -1.02 7.76 -9.15
CA THR A 180 -0.01 7.49 -10.20
C THR A 180 0.77 8.75 -10.53
N SER A 181 1.87 8.60 -11.25
CA SER A 181 2.58 9.69 -11.90
C SER A 181 3.17 9.26 -13.24
N SER A 182 3.47 10.22 -14.10
CA SER A 182 4.11 9.97 -15.39
C SER A 182 5.55 9.47 -15.24
N ASP A 183 6.23 9.84 -14.15
CA ASP A 183 7.59 9.46 -13.81
C ASP A 183 7.65 8.85 -12.40
N LEU A 184 8.35 7.72 -12.27
CA LEU A 184 8.58 7.04 -10.99
C LEU A 184 9.38 7.88 -9.98
N LEU A 185 10.20 8.83 -10.46
CA LEU A 185 10.99 9.74 -9.61
C LEU A 185 10.21 10.99 -9.18
N ASP A 186 8.99 11.16 -9.65
CA ASP A 186 8.13 12.25 -9.20
C ASP A 186 7.85 12.15 -7.70
N LYS A 187 7.80 13.32 -7.06
CA LYS A 187 7.58 13.48 -5.62
C LYS A 187 6.77 14.74 -5.33
N ASN A 188 6.12 14.78 -4.21
CA ASN A 188 5.50 16.01 -3.71
C ASN A 188 6.56 16.85 -3.01
N THR A 189 6.62 18.13 -3.36
CA THR A 189 7.53 19.11 -2.78
C THR A 189 6.76 20.23 -2.12
N ARG A 190 7.47 21.13 -1.49
CA ARG A 190 6.88 22.34 -0.94
C ARG A 190 6.21 23.22 -2.01
N GLU A 191 6.84 23.29 -3.18
CA GLU A 191 6.39 24.10 -4.32
C GLU A 191 5.25 23.41 -5.07
N GLU A 192 5.26 22.08 -5.12
CA GLU A 192 4.26 21.23 -5.77
C GLU A 192 3.70 20.19 -4.78
N PRO A 193 2.97 20.61 -3.74
CA PRO A 193 2.57 19.75 -2.62
C PRO A 193 1.52 18.68 -2.98
N GLU A 194 0.88 18.81 -4.13
CA GLU A 194 -0.16 17.93 -4.64
C GLU A 194 0.12 17.41 -6.06
N LYS A 195 1.39 17.40 -6.48
CA LYS A 195 1.78 16.85 -7.78
C LYS A 195 1.31 15.40 -7.94
N ILE A 196 1.44 14.62 -6.87
CA ILE A 196 0.94 13.26 -6.77
C ILE A 196 -0.12 13.23 -5.67
N LYS A 197 -1.37 13.03 -6.05
CA LYS A 197 -2.51 12.87 -5.16
C LYS A 197 -3.52 11.89 -5.76
N PRO A 198 -4.35 11.24 -4.95
CA PRO A 198 -5.37 10.33 -5.47
C PRO A 198 -6.40 11.07 -6.31
N GLU A 199 -6.70 10.52 -7.47
CA GLU A 199 -7.87 10.86 -8.26
C GLU A 199 -8.98 9.86 -7.95
N ILE A 200 -10.23 10.31 -7.96
CA ILE A 200 -11.40 9.49 -7.67
C ILE A 200 -12.29 9.47 -8.90
N ASN A 201 -12.54 8.28 -9.41
CA ASN A 201 -13.48 8.04 -10.49
C ASN A 201 -14.60 7.12 -10.00
N TYR A 202 -15.79 7.30 -10.56
CA TYR A 202 -16.93 6.41 -10.33
C TYR A 202 -17.14 5.58 -11.57
N PHE A 203 -17.49 4.32 -11.38
CA PHE A 203 -17.75 3.41 -12.51
C PHE A 203 -19.01 2.60 -12.27
N SER A 204 -19.59 2.10 -13.35
CA SER A 204 -20.74 1.20 -13.31
C SER A 204 -20.30 -0.24 -13.54
N ILE A 205 -20.94 -1.17 -12.86
CA ILE A 205 -20.73 -2.61 -13.01
C ILE A 205 -21.74 -3.13 -14.02
N GLU A 206 -21.25 -3.69 -15.13
CA GLU A 206 -22.10 -4.19 -16.22
C GLU A 206 -22.50 -5.64 -16.03
N LYS A 207 -21.68 -6.42 -15.31
CA LYS A 207 -21.89 -7.84 -15.04
C LYS A 207 -21.78 -8.12 -13.55
N HIS A 208 -22.67 -8.92 -13.01
CA HIS A 208 -22.74 -9.20 -11.58
C HIS A 208 -21.73 -10.22 -11.07
N ASP A 209 -21.08 -10.97 -11.94
CA ASP A 209 -20.10 -12.01 -11.63
C ASP A 209 -18.66 -11.65 -12.03
N GLU A 210 -18.50 -10.50 -12.69
CA GLU A 210 -17.23 -10.07 -13.25
C GLU A 210 -17.07 -8.54 -13.18
N LEU A 211 -16.01 -8.09 -12.53
CA LEU A 211 -15.63 -6.68 -12.50
C LEU A 211 -14.44 -6.44 -13.42
N ASN A 212 -14.62 -5.58 -14.42
CA ASN A 212 -13.55 -5.15 -15.31
C ASN A 212 -13.09 -3.74 -14.96
N VAL A 213 -11.78 -3.56 -14.65
CA VAL A 213 -11.20 -2.27 -14.27
C VAL A 213 -9.88 -2.05 -15.00
N GLY A 214 -9.74 -0.85 -15.59
CA GLY A 214 -8.45 -0.36 -16.07
C GLY A 214 -7.65 0.26 -14.91
N ILE A 215 -6.39 -0.10 -14.78
CA ILE A 215 -5.47 0.53 -13.83
C ILE A 215 -4.28 1.12 -14.57
N GLU A 216 -3.93 2.34 -14.21
CA GLU A 216 -2.86 3.09 -14.87
C GLU A 216 -1.48 2.44 -14.65
N LYS A 217 -0.53 2.76 -15.53
CA LYS A 217 0.88 2.40 -15.33
C LYS A 217 1.37 2.91 -13.97
N TYR A 218 2.27 2.18 -13.34
CA TYR A 218 2.92 2.59 -12.09
C TYR A 218 1.92 3.18 -11.10
N SER A 219 0.88 2.43 -10.71
CA SER A 219 -0.21 2.96 -9.93
C SER A 219 -0.52 2.14 -8.67
N TRP A 220 -0.91 2.86 -7.63
CA TRP A 220 -1.63 2.35 -6.48
C TRP A 220 -3.11 2.64 -6.67
N ASN A 221 -3.96 1.63 -6.51
CA ASN A 221 -5.39 1.72 -6.74
C ASN A 221 -6.17 1.20 -5.55
N VAL A 222 -7.32 1.82 -5.27
CA VAL A 222 -8.29 1.31 -4.32
C VAL A 222 -9.67 1.34 -4.96
N ILE A 223 -10.27 0.17 -5.11
CA ILE A 223 -11.61 0.02 -5.65
C ILE A 223 -12.55 -0.32 -4.50
N ARG A 224 -13.67 0.37 -4.40
CA ARG A 224 -14.64 0.16 -3.33
C ARG A 224 -16.03 -0.01 -3.91
N ILE A 225 -16.68 -1.10 -3.54
CA ILE A 225 -18.00 -1.46 -4.05
C ILE A 225 -18.86 -1.92 -2.88
N LYS A 226 -20.06 -1.35 -2.76
CA LYS A 226 -21.03 -1.78 -1.75
C LYS A 226 -21.68 -3.11 -2.15
N LYS A 227 -21.96 -3.94 -1.18
CA LYS A 227 -22.73 -5.16 -1.34
C LYS A 227 -24.24 -4.83 -1.22
N MET A 228 -25.09 -5.61 -1.90
CA MET A 228 -26.54 -5.53 -1.78
C MET A 228 -27.03 -6.02 -0.43
#